data_163d736b031fa0131acb65c998a556ba
#
_entry.id   163d736b031fa0131acb65c998a556ba
#
_cell.length_a   1.000
_cell.length_b   1.000
_cell.length_c   1.000
_cell.angle_alpha   90.00
_cell.angle_beta   90.00
_cell.angle_gamma   90.00
#
_symmetry.space_group_name_H-M   'P 1'
#
loop_
_entity.id
_entity.type
_entity.pdbx_description
1 polymer ?
#
loop_
_entity_poly.entity_id
_entity_poly.type
_entity_poly.pdbx_seq_one_letter_code
_entity_poly.pdbx_strand_id
1 'polypeptide(L)'
;TRNMTLRPTGKQNVLEYLFDFVVGFTKSNLGPMIKDYSLFYFCLFLFMAIANNIGLMARIQTTDGVNLWTSPTANLSFDLVLSFTIILMTHVEGIRRRGIKKYLKAFVTPGFMTPMNLLEEVTNLLSLALRVFGNIFAGEVMASMLVLLSHQAFYWYPIAFGTNLIWTAFSVFISCVQAYVFTLLSSMYLGNKINDEE
;
A
#
# COMPACT_ATOMS: atom_id res chain seq x y z
N THR A 1 2.19 -13.67 -19.94
CA THR A 1 1.07 -13.88 -20.87
C THR A 1 1.60 -14.51 -22.15
N ARG A 2 1.20 -15.76 -22.39
CA ARG A 2 1.79 -16.61 -23.45
C ARG A 2 1.25 -16.31 -24.86
N ASN A 3 0.08 -15.67 -24.97
CA ASN A 3 -0.56 -15.28 -26.22
C ASN A 3 -1.20 -13.88 -26.05
N MET A 4 -0.42 -12.83 -26.36
CA MET A 4 -0.95 -11.47 -26.45
C MET A 4 -1.51 -11.24 -27.85
N THR A 5 -2.72 -10.68 -27.92
CA THR A 5 -3.37 -10.28 -29.18
C THR A 5 -3.42 -8.75 -29.27
N LEU A 6 -3.30 -8.21 -30.48
CA LEU A 6 -3.39 -6.77 -30.76
C LEU A 6 -4.75 -6.16 -30.36
N ARG A 7 -5.79 -6.99 -30.31
CA ARG A 7 -7.11 -6.60 -29.75
C ARG A 7 -7.34 -7.40 -28.49
N PRO A 8 -7.18 -6.77 -27.30
CA PRO A 8 -7.32 -7.47 -26.02
C PRO A 8 -8.75 -7.98 -25.83
N THR A 9 -8.87 -9.24 -25.44
CA THR A 9 -10.16 -9.88 -25.13
C THR A 9 -10.10 -10.56 -23.77
N GLY A 10 -11.21 -10.53 -23.01
CA GLY A 10 -11.33 -11.23 -21.74
C GLY A 10 -10.30 -10.84 -20.70
N LYS A 11 -9.49 -11.80 -20.23
CA LYS A 11 -8.53 -11.60 -19.13
C LYS A 11 -7.41 -10.59 -19.44
N GLN A 12 -7.01 -10.49 -20.70
CA GLN A 12 -6.00 -9.53 -21.14
C GLN A 12 -6.52 -8.10 -21.00
N ASN A 13 -7.77 -7.85 -21.38
CA ASN A 13 -8.39 -6.53 -21.29
C ASN A 13 -8.47 -6.03 -19.84
N VAL A 14 -8.78 -6.92 -18.87
CA VAL A 14 -8.80 -6.57 -17.45
C VAL A 14 -7.41 -6.17 -16.94
N LEU A 15 -6.37 -6.93 -17.32
CA LEU A 15 -5.00 -6.63 -16.91
C LEU A 15 -4.49 -5.31 -17.54
N GLU A 16 -4.77 -5.07 -18.81
CA GLU A 16 -4.40 -3.82 -19.49
C GLU A 16 -5.13 -2.63 -18.87
N TYR A 17 -6.43 -2.76 -18.58
CA TYR A 17 -7.18 -1.71 -17.91
C TYR A 17 -6.62 -1.36 -16.52
N LEU A 18 -6.28 -2.39 -15.71
CA LEU A 18 -5.65 -2.18 -14.41
C LEU A 18 -4.25 -1.56 -14.55
N PHE A 19 -3.49 -1.98 -15.56
CA PHE A 19 -2.17 -1.40 -15.84
C PHE A 19 -2.29 0.08 -16.22
N ASP A 20 -3.19 0.41 -17.13
CA ASP A 20 -3.44 1.79 -17.57
C ASP A 20 -3.96 2.66 -16.42
N PHE A 21 -4.80 2.11 -15.54
CA PHE A 21 -5.24 2.78 -14.32
C PHE A 21 -4.05 3.15 -13.42
N VAL A 22 -3.15 2.18 -13.13
CA VAL A 22 -1.97 2.44 -12.29
C VAL A 22 -1.02 3.44 -12.94
N VAL A 23 -0.75 3.29 -14.23
CA VAL A 23 0.08 4.23 -14.99
C VAL A 23 -0.55 5.62 -15.01
N GLY A 24 -1.87 5.71 -15.12
CA GLY A 24 -2.59 6.98 -15.17
C GLY A 24 -2.34 7.85 -13.93
N PHE A 25 -2.47 7.29 -12.72
CA PHE A 25 -2.27 8.07 -11.51
C PHE A 25 -0.79 8.24 -11.11
N THR A 26 0.10 7.32 -11.48
CA THR A 26 1.53 7.45 -11.20
C THR A 26 2.24 8.38 -12.18
N LYS A 27 1.69 8.56 -13.39
CA LYS A 27 2.23 9.44 -14.42
C LYS A 27 2.32 10.90 -13.97
N SER A 28 1.36 11.38 -13.19
CA SER A 28 1.37 12.75 -12.66
C SER A 28 2.58 13.06 -11.79
N ASN A 29 3.11 12.05 -11.08
CA ASN A 29 4.24 12.20 -10.17
C ASN A 29 5.60 11.96 -10.86
N LEU A 30 5.66 11.02 -11.80
CA LEU A 30 6.90 10.57 -12.44
C LEU A 30 7.17 11.21 -13.81
N GLY A 31 6.17 11.89 -14.39
CA GLY A 31 6.31 12.54 -15.68
C GLY A 31 6.77 11.58 -16.79
N PRO A 32 7.79 11.96 -17.59
CA PRO A 32 8.27 11.14 -18.71
C PRO A 32 8.95 9.84 -18.26
N MET A 33 9.39 9.77 -16.99
CA MET A 33 10.12 8.60 -16.44
C MET A 33 9.20 7.43 -16.07
N ILE A 34 7.88 7.59 -16.20
CA ILE A 34 6.90 6.53 -15.91
C ILE A 34 7.19 5.23 -16.65
N LYS A 35 7.75 5.28 -17.86
CA LYS A 35 8.03 4.10 -18.68
C LYS A 35 8.99 3.12 -18.02
N ASP A 36 9.95 3.63 -17.25
CA ASP A 36 10.96 2.82 -16.56
C ASP A 36 10.40 2.13 -15.32
N TYR A 37 9.38 2.73 -14.67
CA TYR A 37 8.85 2.29 -13.39
C TYR A 37 7.41 1.75 -13.46
N SER A 38 6.76 1.81 -14.63
CA SER A 38 5.36 1.40 -14.79
C SER A 38 5.09 -0.03 -14.32
N LEU A 39 5.96 -0.97 -14.69
CA LEU A 39 5.83 -2.37 -14.29
C LEU A 39 6.03 -2.55 -12.77
N PHE A 40 6.99 -1.83 -12.19
CA PHE A 40 7.25 -1.87 -10.75
C PHE A 40 6.02 -1.40 -9.95
N TYR A 41 5.46 -0.24 -10.30
CA TYR A 41 4.27 0.28 -9.61
C TYR A 41 3.02 -0.56 -9.84
N PHE A 42 2.90 -1.17 -11.00
CA PHE A 42 1.83 -2.13 -11.25
C PHE A 42 1.95 -3.37 -10.36
N CYS A 43 3.14 -3.95 -10.26
CA CYS A 43 3.39 -5.08 -9.36
C CYS A 43 3.19 -4.70 -7.88
N LEU A 44 3.64 -3.52 -7.47
CA LEU A 44 3.47 -3.00 -6.12
C LEU A 44 1.99 -2.83 -5.77
N PHE A 45 1.20 -2.24 -6.67
CA PHE A 45 -0.24 -2.07 -6.49
C PHE A 45 -0.95 -3.42 -6.34
N LEU A 46 -0.68 -4.38 -7.23
CA LEU A 46 -1.28 -5.71 -7.15
C LEU A 46 -0.85 -6.45 -5.88
N PHE A 47 0.42 -6.37 -5.52
CA PHE A 47 0.93 -6.98 -4.30
C PHE A 47 0.20 -6.43 -3.07
N MET A 48 0.10 -5.11 -2.95
CA MET A 48 -0.60 -4.45 -1.83
C MET A 48 -2.09 -4.77 -1.82
N ALA A 49 -2.75 -4.77 -2.98
CA ALA A 49 -4.16 -5.12 -3.08
C ALA A 49 -4.44 -6.56 -2.64
N ILE A 50 -3.60 -7.51 -3.02
CA ILE A 50 -3.73 -8.92 -2.63
C ILE A 50 -3.36 -9.09 -1.16
N ALA A 51 -2.21 -8.58 -0.72
CA ALA A 51 -1.72 -8.74 0.66
C ALA A 51 -2.70 -8.18 1.70
N ASN A 52 -3.30 -7.02 1.43
CA ASN A 52 -4.27 -6.42 2.32
C ASN A 52 -5.60 -7.18 2.36
N ASN A 53 -6.05 -7.74 1.23
CA ASN A 53 -7.35 -8.41 1.16
C ASN A 53 -7.32 -9.87 1.59
N ILE A 54 -6.15 -10.55 1.53
CA ILE A 54 -6.06 -11.98 1.82
C ILE A 54 -6.47 -12.33 3.26
N GLY A 55 -6.14 -11.48 4.23
CA GLY A 55 -6.52 -11.67 5.64
C GLY A 55 -7.95 -11.24 5.96
N LEU A 56 -8.57 -10.39 5.13
CA LEU A 56 -9.94 -9.95 5.31
C LEU A 56 -10.97 -10.96 4.78
N MET A 57 -10.61 -11.71 3.73
CA MET A 57 -11.50 -12.68 3.09
C MET A 57 -11.64 -13.99 3.86
N ALA A 58 -10.61 -14.41 4.59
CA ALA A 58 -10.62 -15.68 5.33
C ALA A 58 -10.12 -15.44 6.76
N ARG A 59 -11.03 -15.51 7.73
CA ARG A 59 -10.69 -15.51 9.15
C ARG A 59 -10.88 -16.90 9.70
N ILE A 60 -9.79 -17.55 10.05
CA ILE A 60 -9.79 -18.86 10.69
C ILE A 60 -9.15 -18.68 12.06
N GLN A 61 -9.98 -18.72 13.09
CA GLN A 61 -9.54 -18.69 14.49
C GLN A 61 -9.71 -20.09 15.10
N THR A 62 -8.70 -20.53 15.85
CA THR A 62 -8.82 -21.72 16.69
C THR A 62 -9.61 -21.40 17.96
N THR A 63 -10.19 -22.41 18.60
CA THR A 63 -10.87 -22.32 19.91
C THR A 63 -10.01 -21.66 20.99
N ASP A 64 -8.69 -21.74 20.86
CA ASP A 64 -7.70 -21.12 21.77
C ASP A 64 -7.40 -19.63 21.44
N GLY A 65 -8.14 -19.02 20.52
CA GLY A 65 -7.99 -17.61 20.16
C GLY A 65 -6.80 -17.31 19.23
N VAL A 66 -6.12 -18.32 18.69
CA VAL A 66 -5.01 -18.16 17.76
C VAL A 66 -5.55 -17.98 16.34
N ASN A 67 -5.19 -16.86 15.69
CA ASN A 67 -5.49 -16.64 14.29
C ASN A 67 -4.57 -17.49 13.41
N LEU A 68 -5.13 -18.48 12.70
CA LEU A 68 -4.39 -19.33 11.77
C LEU A 68 -4.18 -18.66 10.40
N TRP A 69 -4.99 -17.69 10.06
CA TRP A 69 -4.94 -16.99 8.79
C TRP A 69 -5.01 -15.48 9.02
N THR A 70 -3.87 -14.81 8.83
CA THR A 70 -3.76 -13.35 8.98
C THR A 70 -3.15 -12.75 7.72
N SER A 71 -3.47 -11.48 7.46
CA SER A 71 -2.79 -10.71 6.42
C SER A 71 -1.32 -10.51 6.78
N PRO A 72 -0.38 -10.61 5.83
CA PRO A 72 1.01 -10.19 6.06
C PRO A 72 1.11 -8.76 6.58
N THR A 73 0.24 -7.88 6.10
CA THR A 73 0.14 -6.47 6.46
C THR A 73 -0.56 -6.20 7.82
N ALA A 74 -0.96 -7.23 8.55
CA ALA A 74 -1.40 -7.13 9.94
C ALA A 74 -0.20 -7.04 10.92
N ASN A 75 1.02 -7.26 10.44
CA ASN A 75 2.24 -7.19 11.23
C ASN A 75 2.98 -5.88 10.98
N LEU A 76 3.07 -5.02 12.00
CA LEU A 76 3.76 -3.74 11.90
C LEU A 76 5.22 -3.87 11.43
N SER A 77 5.92 -4.93 11.84
CA SER A 77 7.30 -5.16 11.42
C SER A 77 7.40 -5.39 9.92
N PHE A 78 6.45 -6.12 9.34
CA PHE A 78 6.39 -6.32 7.89
C PHE A 78 6.16 -5.01 7.14
N ASP A 79 5.20 -4.20 7.60
CA ASP A 79 4.87 -2.92 6.97
C ASP A 79 6.00 -1.90 7.08
N LEU A 80 6.73 -1.89 8.22
CA LEU A 80 7.92 -1.06 8.39
C LEU A 80 9.04 -1.47 7.42
N VAL A 81 9.31 -2.79 7.28
CA VAL A 81 10.32 -3.29 6.34
C VAL A 81 9.94 -2.98 4.89
N LEU A 82 8.67 -3.16 4.53
CA LEU A 82 8.17 -2.85 3.19
C LEU A 82 8.32 -1.35 2.88
N SER A 83 7.87 -0.48 3.79
CA SER A 83 7.98 0.97 3.65
C SER A 83 9.43 1.44 3.59
N PHE A 84 10.28 0.86 4.44
CA PHE A 84 11.72 1.11 4.41
C PHE A 84 12.35 0.72 3.08
N THR A 85 11.98 -0.45 2.53
CA THR A 85 12.47 -0.92 1.23
C THR A 85 12.09 0.05 0.11
N ILE A 86 10.85 0.55 0.11
CA ILE A 86 10.39 1.53 -0.88
C ILE A 86 11.18 2.83 -0.77
N ILE A 87 11.33 3.38 0.44
CA ILE A 87 12.08 4.63 0.66
C ILE A 87 13.56 4.44 0.31
N LEU A 88 14.16 3.31 0.69
CA LEU A 88 15.55 3.00 0.30
C LEU A 88 15.69 2.95 -1.23
N MET A 89 14.74 2.34 -1.93
CA MET A 89 14.72 2.32 -3.39
C MET A 89 14.64 3.72 -3.97
N THR A 90 13.81 4.62 -3.42
CA THR A 90 13.70 6.02 -3.90
C THR A 90 15.03 6.77 -3.73
N HIS A 91 15.74 6.56 -2.62
CA HIS A 91 17.07 7.15 -2.40
C HIS A 91 18.12 6.59 -3.37
N VAL A 92 18.14 5.28 -3.56
CA VAL A 92 19.08 4.63 -4.50
C VAL A 92 18.89 5.15 -5.93
N GLU A 93 17.63 5.25 -6.37
CA GLU A 93 17.33 5.80 -7.70
C GLU A 93 17.60 7.30 -7.81
N GLY A 94 17.35 8.07 -6.76
CA GLY A 94 17.73 9.49 -6.69
C GLY A 94 19.24 9.68 -6.82
N ILE A 95 20.04 8.87 -6.12
CA ILE A 95 21.51 8.89 -6.21
C ILE A 95 21.98 8.46 -7.59
N ARG A 96 21.37 7.41 -8.16
CA ARG A 96 21.74 6.88 -9.46
C ARG A 96 21.54 7.88 -10.59
N ARG A 97 20.45 8.66 -10.54
CA ARG A 97 20.08 9.60 -11.60
C ARG A 97 20.72 10.98 -11.46
N ARG A 98 20.77 11.52 -10.23
CA ARG A 98 21.34 12.84 -9.95
C ARG A 98 22.86 12.81 -9.69
N GLY A 99 23.41 11.64 -9.36
CA GLY A 99 24.79 11.47 -8.91
C GLY A 99 24.96 11.79 -7.41
N ILE A 100 25.86 11.04 -6.74
CA ILE A 100 26.05 11.10 -5.28
C ILE A 100 26.35 12.53 -4.79
N LYS A 101 27.23 13.28 -5.49
CA LYS A 101 27.66 14.63 -5.06
C LYS A 101 26.51 15.63 -5.11
N LYS A 102 25.72 15.63 -6.19
CA LYS A 102 24.59 16.56 -6.37
C LYS A 102 23.46 16.21 -5.40
N TYR A 103 23.19 14.92 -5.23
CA TYR A 103 22.17 14.42 -4.30
C TYR A 103 22.46 14.78 -2.84
N LEU A 104 23.68 14.51 -2.34
CA LEU A 104 24.09 14.85 -0.98
C LEU A 104 24.13 16.36 -0.76
N LYS A 105 24.57 17.12 -1.77
CA LYS A 105 24.55 18.59 -1.69
C LYS A 105 23.11 19.10 -1.56
N ALA A 106 22.17 18.60 -2.33
CA ALA A 106 20.75 18.98 -2.25
C ALA A 106 20.13 18.60 -0.89
N PHE A 107 20.55 17.48 -0.30
CA PHE A 107 20.05 17.02 1.00
C PHE A 107 20.60 17.88 2.18
N VAL A 108 21.83 18.39 2.08
CA VAL A 108 22.52 19.14 3.15
C VAL A 108 22.43 20.66 2.97
N THR A 109 22.08 21.15 1.78
CA THR A 109 22.05 22.59 1.49
C THR A 109 20.61 23.12 1.47
N PRO A 110 20.27 24.15 2.28
CA PRO A 110 21.07 24.79 3.34
C PRO A 110 21.15 23.96 4.63
N GLY A 111 22.29 23.98 5.34
CA GLY A 111 22.54 23.11 6.51
C GLY A 111 21.49 23.21 7.63
N PHE A 112 20.77 24.33 7.72
CA PHE A 112 19.64 24.50 8.64
C PHE A 112 18.43 23.58 8.29
N MET A 113 18.24 23.21 7.02
CA MET A 113 17.15 22.33 6.57
C MET A 113 17.47 20.83 6.70
N THR A 114 18.72 20.44 6.94
CA THR A 114 19.11 19.04 7.07
C THR A 114 18.30 18.27 8.11
N PRO A 115 18.09 18.78 9.35
CA PRO A 115 17.27 18.08 10.33
C PRO A 115 15.80 17.97 9.90
N MET A 116 15.28 18.98 9.17
CA MET A 116 13.93 18.98 8.64
C MET A 116 13.76 17.90 7.55
N ASN A 117 14.71 17.81 6.63
CA ASN A 117 14.70 16.78 5.58
C ASN A 117 14.80 15.36 6.19
N LEU A 118 15.60 15.19 7.26
CA LEU A 118 15.67 13.89 7.95
C LEU A 118 14.35 13.55 8.66
N LEU A 119 13.73 14.52 9.32
CA LEU A 119 12.41 14.33 9.94
C LEU A 119 11.35 13.99 8.90
N GLU A 120 11.39 14.64 7.75
CA GLU A 120 10.47 14.32 6.62
C GLU A 120 10.61 12.86 6.17
N GLU A 121 11.84 12.36 5.98
CA GLU A 121 12.07 10.97 5.58
C GLU A 121 11.56 9.96 6.63
N VAL A 122 11.82 10.23 7.92
CA VAL A 122 11.31 9.38 9.01
C VAL A 122 9.78 9.44 9.06
N THR A 123 9.20 10.62 8.90
CA THR A 123 7.74 10.80 8.90
C THR A 123 7.09 10.09 7.70
N ASN A 124 7.70 10.17 6.52
CA ASN A 124 7.22 9.50 5.31
C ASN A 124 7.22 7.98 5.49
N LEU A 125 8.31 7.42 6.07
CA LEU A 125 8.42 5.99 6.38
C LEU A 125 7.33 5.56 7.37
N LEU A 126 7.22 6.25 8.50
CA LEU A 126 6.25 5.92 9.53
C LEU A 126 4.82 6.07 9.04
N SER A 127 4.51 7.15 8.32
CA SER A 127 3.18 7.39 7.77
C SER A 127 2.75 6.30 6.80
N LEU A 128 3.67 5.83 5.96
CA LEU A 128 3.40 4.77 4.99
C LEU A 128 3.12 3.44 5.69
N ALA A 129 3.96 3.06 6.67
CA ALA A 129 3.82 1.82 7.42
C ALA A 129 2.59 1.82 8.35
N LEU A 130 2.44 2.86 9.19
CA LEU A 130 1.35 2.94 10.17
C LEU A 130 -0.03 3.05 9.52
N ARG A 131 -0.11 3.61 8.33
CA ARG A 131 -1.37 3.69 7.57
C ARG A 131 -1.85 2.32 7.14
N VAL A 132 -0.95 1.45 6.64
CA VAL A 132 -1.30 0.07 6.25
C VAL A 132 -1.67 -0.73 7.48
N PHE A 133 -0.79 -0.76 8.48
CA PHE A 133 -1.02 -1.46 9.74
C PHE A 133 -2.31 -1.01 10.43
N GLY A 134 -2.52 0.30 10.59
CA GLY A 134 -3.68 0.84 11.30
C GLY A 134 -5.00 0.47 10.65
N ASN A 135 -5.06 0.43 9.32
CA ASN A 135 -6.25 0.02 8.60
C ASN A 135 -6.61 -1.45 8.85
N ILE A 136 -5.63 -2.35 8.72
CA ILE A 136 -5.84 -3.79 8.94
C ILE A 136 -6.15 -4.07 10.40
N PHE A 137 -5.40 -3.48 11.34
CA PHE A 137 -5.60 -3.63 12.77
C PHE A 137 -7.01 -3.17 13.20
N ALA A 138 -7.43 -1.98 12.76
CA ALA A 138 -8.78 -1.48 13.04
C ALA A 138 -9.87 -2.42 12.48
N GLY A 139 -9.66 -2.96 11.27
CA GLY A 139 -10.54 -3.94 10.65
C GLY A 139 -10.66 -5.22 11.49
N GLU A 140 -9.56 -5.73 12.01
CA GLU A 140 -9.54 -6.94 12.85
C GLU A 140 -10.20 -6.73 14.22
N VAL A 141 -9.92 -5.61 14.88
CA VAL A 141 -10.51 -5.27 16.18
C VAL A 141 -12.02 -5.13 16.07
N MET A 142 -12.51 -4.37 15.09
CA MET A 142 -13.95 -4.18 14.90
C MET A 142 -14.68 -5.48 14.59
N ALA A 143 -14.12 -6.33 13.74
CA ALA A 143 -14.76 -7.61 13.45
C ALA A 143 -14.75 -8.56 14.67
N SER A 144 -13.72 -8.51 15.51
CA SER A 144 -13.67 -9.28 16.77
C SER A 144 -14.75 -8.80 17.75
N MET A 145 -14.97 -7.49 17.84
CA MET A 145 -16.04 -6.92 18.68
C MET A 145 -17.44 -7.30 18.19
N LEU A 146 -17.64 -7.34 16.85
CA LEU A 146 -18.92 -7.78 16.28
C LEU A 146 -19.22 -9.26 16.56
N VAL A 147 -18.19 -10.10 16.58
CA VAL A 147 -18.31 -11.51 16.98
C VAL A 147 -18.68 -11.63 18.46
N LEU A 148 -18.03 -10.87 19.34
CA LEU A 148 -18.39 -10.84 20.77
C LEU A 148 -19.84 -10.41 20.99
N LEU A 149 -20.33 -9.43 20.22
CA LEU A 149 -21.73 -9.01 20.30
C LEU A 149 -22.72 -10.14 19.97
N SER A 150 -22.37 -11.00 19.01
CA SER A 150 -23.21 -12.14 18.62
C SER A 150 -23.42 -13.16 19.75
N HIS A 151 -22.49 -13.27 20.69
CA HIS A 151 -22.57 -14.22 21.80
C HIS A 151 -23.45 -13.76 22.99
N GLN A 152 -23.94 -12.53 22.99
CA GLN A 152 -24.74 -11.99 24.11
C GLN A 152 -26.13 -12.62 24.22
N ALA A 153 -26.84 -12.82 23.08
CA ALA A 153 -28.14 -13.49 23.08
C ALA A 153 -28.53 -13.92 21.66
N PHE A 154 -29.39 -14.95 21.58
CA PHE A 154 -29.77 -15.56 20.29
C PHE A 154 -30.37 -14.57 19.28
N TYR A 155 -31.14 -13.58 19.71
CA TYR A 155 -31.73 -12.57 18.82
C TYR A 155 -30.72 -11.54 18.28
N TRP A 156 -29.48 -11.49 18.79
CA TRP A 156 -28.42 -10.66 18.26
C TRP A 156 -27.70 -11.24 17.05
N TYR A 157 -27.82 -12.58 16.80
CA TYR A 157 -27.14 -13.22 15.67
C TYR A 157 -27.45 -12.59 14.30
N PRO A 158 -28.72 -12.33 13.91
CA PRO A 158 -29.00 -11.74 12.60
C PRO A 158 -28.49 -10.32 12.46
N ILE A 159 -28.54 -9.54 13.56
CA ILE A 159 -28.03 -8.16 13.58
C ILE A 159 -26.50 -8.16 13.48
N ALA A 160 -25.82 -9.00 14.25
CA ALA A 160 -24.38 -9.13 14.22
C ALA A 160 -23.90 -9.63 12.85
N PHE A 161 -24.61 -10.58 12.23
CA PHE A 161 -24.30 -11.06 10.89
C PHE A 161 -24.44 -9.96 9.84
N GLY A 162 -25.53 -9.22 9.83
CA GLY A 162 -25.76 -8.12 8.89
C GLY A 162 -24.69 -7.02 9.06
N THR A 163 -24.39 -6.63 10.29
CA THR A 163 -23.38 -5.63 10.59
C THR A 163 -21.96 -6.11 10.19
N ASN A 164 -21.65 -7.37 10.43
CA ASN A 164 -20.36 -7.95 10.03
C ASN A 164 -20.20 -8.00 8.50
N LEU A 165 -21.26 -8.30 7.75
CA LEU A 165 -21.24 -8.26 6.30
C LEU A 165 -20.95 -6.87 5.76
N ILE A 166 -21.63 -5.86 6.29
CA ILE A 166 -21.40 -4.45 5.93
C ILE A 166 -19.98 -4.03 6.29
N TRP A 167 -19.51 -4.40 7.47
CA TRP A 167 -18.15 -4.09 7.92
C TRP A 167 -17.09 -4.74 7.03
N THR A 168 -17.28 -6.01 6.65
CA THR A 168 -16.34 -6.71 5.76
C THR A 168 -16.30 -6.06 4.39
N ALA A 169 -17.44 -5.69 3.81
CA ALA A 169 -17.49 -4.98 2.54
C ALA A 169 -16.77 -3.62 2.61
N PHE A 170 -16.98 -2.87 3.71
CA PHE A 170 -16.29 -1.62 3.97
C PHE A 170 -14.77 -1.83 4.11
N SER A 171 -14.33 -2.84 4.85
CA SER A 171 -12.91 -3.17 5.05
C SER A 171 -12.22 -3.52 3.75
N VAL A 172 -12.86 -4.30 2.86
CA VAL A 172 -12.35 -4.62 1.52
C VAL A 172 -12.21 -3.35 0.68
N PHE A 173 -13.21 -2.46 0.71
CA PHE A 173 -13.15 -1.19 0.01
C PHE A 173 -11.96 -0.33 0.47
N ILE A 174 -11.82 -0.13 1.79
CA ILE A 174 -10.69 0.64 2.35
C ILE A 174 -9.35 -0.02 2.05
N SER A 175 -9.28 -1.35 2.04
CA SER A 175 -8.09 -2.11 1.67
C SER A 175 -7.65 -1.84 0.22
N CYS A 176 -8.61 -1.76 -0.72
CA CYS A 176 -8.32 -1.40 -2.11
C CYS A 176 -7.85 0.07 -2.24
N VAL A 177 -8.52 0.98 -1.52
CA VAL A 177 -8.09 2.39 -1.44
C VAL A 177 -6.68 2.49 -0.85
N GLN A 178 -6.36 1.67 0.15
CA GLN A 178 -5.03 1.65 0.76
C GLN A 178 -3.93 1.23 -0.23
N ALA A 179 -4.19 0.21 -1.07
CA ALA A 179 -3.25 -0.19 -2.12
C ALA A 179 -3.01 0.95 -3.12
N TYR A 180 -4.07 1.68 -3.50
CA TYR A 180 -3.98 2.87 -4.35
C TYR A 180 -3.13 3.96 -3.70
N VAL A 181 -3.44 4.35 -2.45
CA VAL A 181 -2.74 5.44 -1.75
C VAL A 181 -1.28 5.09 -1.49
N PHE A 182 -0.98 3.84 -1.11
CA PHE A 182 0.39 3.37 -0.92
C PHE A 182 1.24 3.52 -2.19
N THR A 183 0.70 3.08 -3.31
CA THR A 183 1.37 3.16 -4.62
C THR A 183 1.52 4.61 -5.08
N LEU A 184 0.48 5.44 -4.87
CA LEU A 184 0.50 6.87 -5.21
C LEU A 184 1.60 7.61 -4.43
N LEU A 185 1.64 7.44 -3.11
CA LEU A 185 2.64 8.09 -2.26
C LEU A 185 4.05 7.60 -2.56
N SER A 186 4.23 6.29 -2.79
CA SER A 186 5.51 5.74 -3.22
C SER A 186 5.99 6.38 -4.52
N SER A 187 5.09 6.60 -5.50
CA SER A 187 5.43 7.27 -6.76
C SER A 187 5.76 8.75 -6.57
N MET A 188 5.07 9.41 -5.63
CA MET A 188 5.34 10.81 -5.29
C MET A 188 6.73 10.97 -4.64
N TYR A 189 7.07 10.10 -3.68
CA TYR A 189 8.39 10.11 -3.04
C TYR A 189 9.52 9.87 -4.06
N LEU A 190 9.33 8.95 -4.99
CA LEU A 190 10.29 8.75 -6.07
C LEU A 190 10.36 10.00 -6.98
N GLY A 191 9.22 10.53 -7.39
CA GLY A 191 9.14 11.73 -8.23
C GLY A 191 9.91 12.90 -7.65
N ASN A 192 9.73 13.18 -6.36
CA ASN A 192 10.44 14.25 -5.63
C ASN A 192 11.96 14.03 -5.60
N LYS A 193 12.43 12.78 -5.69
CA LYS A 193 13.88 12.47 -5.66
C LYS A 193 14.52 12.45 -7.05
N ILE A 194 13.76 12.19 -8.12
CA ILE A 194 14.30 12.07 -9.49
C ILE A 194 14.01 13.27 -10.37
N ASN A 195 12.90 13.99 -10.15
CA ASN A 195 12.61 15.21 -10.89
C ASN A 195 13.53 16.33 -10.36
N ASP A 196 14.23 17.03 -11.26
CA ASP A 196 14.94 18.25 -10.88
C ASP A 196 13.87 19.30 -10.55
N GLU A 197 13.97 19.90 -9.37
CA GLU A 197 13.31 21.19 -9.13
C GLU A 197 13.96 22.19 -10.08
N GLU A 198 13.21 22.67 -11.08
CA GLU A 198 13.58 23.80 -11.90
C GLU A 198 13.65 25.08 -11.07
#